data_aeeae16331b1e6f4afd1a6e8f3470617
#
_entry.id   aeeae16331b1e6f4afd1a6e8f3470617
#
_cell.length_a   1.000
_cell.length_b   1.000
_cell.length_c   1.000
_cell.angle_alpha   90.00
_cell.angle_beta   90.00
_cell.angle_gamma   90.00
#
_symmetry.space_group_name_H-M   'P 1'
#
loop_
_entity.id
_entity.type
_entity.pdbx_description
1 polymer ?
#
loop_
_entity_poly.entity_id
_entity_poly.type
_entity_poly.pdbx_seq_one_letter_code
_entity_poly.pdbx_strand_id
1 'polypeptide(L)'
;MAQTRNKNTEYEQFTRKVFAGLSSQKRVKTIKLQHNVKLLGNSGTRHQIDVYWEYEKDGQLHKVAIECKNYSKNVPIGKVRDFYGVIDDIDDLQGIMITRKGFQDGAKKYAASKNIHLKELRAPIGEESLAGRIITDFHISTFNKFFPFLF
;
A
#
# COMPACT_ATOMS: atom_id res chain seq x y z
N MET A 1 -3.16 24.43 -3.85
CA MET A 1 -3.61 23.37 -2.92
C MET A 1 -4.55 22.33 -3.57
N ALA A 2 -5.55 22.74 -4.35
CA ALA A 2 -6.46 21.79 -5.01
C ALA A 2 -5.79 20.78 -5.95
N GLN A 3 -4.81 21.20 -6.76
CA GLN A 3 -4.09 20.32 -7.69
C GLN A 3 -3.24 19.25 -7.01
N THR A 4 -2.63 19.56 -5.86
CA THR A 4 -1.81 18.59 -5.12
C THR A 4 -2.68 17.51 -4.46
N ARG A 5 -3.84 17.91 -3.95
CA ARG A 5 -4.81 16.99 -3.34
C ARG A 5 -5.37 16.00 -4.38
N ASN A 6 -5.63 16.47 -5.59
CA ASN A 6 -6.13 15.63 -6.69
C ASN A 6 -5.08 14.58 -7.11
N LYS A 7 -3.81 14.98 -7.27
CA LYS A 7 -2.72 14.07 -7.65
C LYS A 7 -2.45 12.96 -6.60
N ASN A 8 -2.60 13.27 -5.31
CA ASN A 8 -2.47 12.26 -4.27
C ASN A 8 -3.62 11.26 -4.33
N THR A 9 -4.85 11.74 -4.46
CA THR A 9 -6.03 10.88 -4.62
C THR A 9 -5.93 9.99 -5.86
N GLU A 10 -5.44 10.53 -6.98
CA GLU A 10 -5.19 9.77 -8.20
C GLU A 10 -4.15 8.66 -7.98
N TYR A 11 -3.08 8.96 -7.26
CA TYR A 11 -2.04 7.98 -6.93
C TYR A 11 -2.56 6.87 -6.00
N GLU A 12 -3.35 7.21 -5.01
CA GLU A 12 -4.01 6.24 -4.12
C GLU A 12 -4.98 5.34 -4.89
N GLN A 13 -5.80 5.90 -5.76
CA GLN A 13 -6.71 5.14 -6.62
C GLN A 13 -5.96 4.25 -7.62
N PHE A 14 -4.86 4.74 -8.17
CA PHE A 14 -3.97 3.96 -9.01
C PHE A 14 -3.38 2.76 -8.24
N THR A 15 -2.88 2.99 -7.04
CA THR A 15 -2.40 1.92 -6.14
C THR A 15 -3.48 0.88 -5.89
N ARG A 16 -4.69 1.31 -5.58
CA ARG A 16 -5.83 0.40 -5.39
C ARG A 16 -6.11 -0.45 -6.63
N LYS A 17 -6.07 0.14 -7.83
CA LYS A 17 -6.26 -0.60 -9.09
C LYS A 17 -5.17 -1.64 -9.33
N VAL A 18 -3.91 -1.32 -9.02
CA VAL A 18 -2.80 -2.28 -9.10
C VAL A 18 -3.05 -3.47 -8.18
N PHE A 19 -3.42 -3.23 -6.93
CA PHE A 19 -3.74 -4.31 -5.98
C PHE A 19 -4.95 -5.14 -6.42
N ALA A 20 -5.98 -4.52 -6.97
CA ALA A 20 -7.14 -5.24 -7.53
C ALA A 20 -6.72 -6.18 -8.67
N GLY A 21 -5.87 -5.71 -9.57
CA GLY A 21 -5.33 -6.53 -10.67
C GLY A 21 -4.45 -7.68 -10.16
N LEU A 22 -3.59 -7.41 -9.19
CA LEU A 22 -2.71 -8.42 -8.60
C LEU A 22 -3.50 -9.49 -7.83
N SER A 23 -4.50 -9.10 -7.06
CA SER A 23 -5.32 -10.02 -6.28
C SER A 23 -6.16 -10.95 -7.18
N SER A 24 -6.60 -10.47 -8.34
CA SER A 24 -7.37 -11.29 -9.29
C SER A 24 -6.55 -12.41 -9.94
N GLN A 25 -5.22 -12.24 -10.04
CA GLN A 25 -4.31 -13.22 -10.65
C GLN A 25 -3.85 -14.32 -9.67
N LYS A 26 -4.22 -14.25 -8.40
CA LYS A 26 -3.67 -15.11 -7.35
C LYS A 26 -4.74 -15.87 -6.58
N ARG A 27 -4.32 -16.96 -5.95
CA ARG A 27 -5.12 -17.83 -5.08
C ARG A 27 -5.55 -17.17 -3.75
N VAL A 28 -5.72 -15.86 -3.78
CA VAL A 28 -6.12 -15.07 -2.62
C VAL A 28 -7.53 -14.57 -2.85
N LYS A 29 -8.43 -14.86 -1.94
CA LYS A 29 -9.81 -14.38 -2.01
C LYS A 29 -9.87 -12.98 -1.39
N THR A 30 -9.92 -11.96 -2.22
CA THR A 30 -10.15 -10.59 -1.75
C THR A 30 -11.59 -10.45 -1.24
N ILE A 31 -11.71 -10.00 0.01
CA ILE A 31 -12.98 -9.72 0.67
C ILE A 31 -13.33 -8.25 0.56
N LYS A 32 -12.37 -7.38 0.82
CA LYS A 32 -12.49 -5.92 0.67
C LYS A 32 -11.24 -5.33 0.04
N LEU A 33 -11.43 -4.38 -0.84
CA LEU A 33 -10.37 -3.50 -1.33
C LEU A 33 -10.96 -2.10 -1.51
N GLN A 34 -10.69 -1.22 -0.58
CA GLN A 34 -11.33 0.08 -0.47
C GLN A 34 -10.29 1.20 -0.40
N HIS A 35 -10.63 2.34 -0.97
CA HIS A 35 -9.85 3.57 -0.92
C HIS A 35 -10.45 4.52 0.13
N ASN A 36 -9.56 5.20 0.87
CA ASN A 36 -9.93 6.26 1.82
C ASN A 36 -10.90 5.77 2.91
N VAL A 37 -10.48 4.80 3.69
CA VAL A 37 -11.26 4.19 4.77
C VAL A 37 -10.84 4.75 6.13
N LYS A 38 -11.77 4.89 7.04
CA LYS A 38 -11.47 5.22 8.45
C LYS A 38 -11.66 3.99 9.32
N LEU A 39 -10.60 3.57 9.99
CA LEU A 39 -10.62 2.48 10.97
C LEU A 39 -10.48 3.02 12.38
N LEU A 40 -11.22 2.43 13.32
CA LEU A 40 -11.14 2.77 14.73
C LEU A 40 -9.97 2.02 15.36
N GLY A 41 -9.04 2.74 15.97
CA GLY A 41 -7.95 2.19 16.75
C GLY A 41 -8.34 1.85 18.18
N ASN A 42 -7.50 1.08 18.85
CA ASN A 42 -7.65 0.72 20.27
C ASN A 42 -7.61 1.93 21.20
N SER A 43 -6.90 2.97 20.79
CA SER A 43 -6.86 4.27 21.50
C SER A 43 -8.19 5.05 21.44
N GLY A 44 -9.16 4.62 20.63
CA GLY A 44 -10.36 5.37 20.32
C GLY A 44 -10.19 6.39 19.18
N THR A 45 -8.98 6.52 18.63
CA THR A 45 -8.70 7.38 17.49
C THR A 45 -9.16 6.72 16.18
N ARG A 46 -9.74 7.50 15.28
CA ARG A 46 -10.07 7.05 13.93
C ARG A 46 -8.92 7.38 13.00
N HIS A 47 -8.30 6.35 12.45
CA HIS A 47 -7.20 6.47 11.50
C HIS A 47 -7.71 6.40 10.06
N GLN A 48 -7.29 7.34 9.24
CA GLN A 48 -7.52 7.30 7.80
C GLN A 48 -6.50 6.39 7.13
N ILE A 49 -6.99 5.44 6.35
CA ILE A 49 -6.17 4.50 5.57
C ILE A 49 -6.37 4.82 4.08
N ASP A 50 -5.29 5.04 3.37
CA ASP A 50 -5.35 5.40 1.94
C ASP A 50 -5.93 4.26 1.10
N VAL A 51 -5.44 3.02 1.28
CA VAL A 51 -6.01 1.82 0.69
C VAL A 51 -6.07 0.72 1.76
N TYR A 52 -7.24 0.15 1.95
CA TYR A 52 -7.48 -0.93 2.88
C TYR A 52 -7.83 -2.20 2.14
N TRP A 53 -7.14 -3.31 2.45
CA TRP A 53 -7.31 -4.60 1.82
C TRP A 53 -7.52 -5.71 2.84
N GLU A 54 -8.65 -6.41 2.74
CA GLU A 54 -8.91 -7.66 3.45
C GLU A 54 -8.92 -8.81 2.44
N TYR A 55 -8.18 -9.85 2.75
CA TYR A 55 -8.18 -11.06 1.95
C TYR A 55 -8.11 -12.31 2.83
N GLU A 56 -8.61 -13.41 2.29
CA GLU A 56 -8.52 -14.73 2.90
C GLU A 56 -7.48 -15.56 2.16
N LYS A 57 -6.61 -16.21 2.92
CA LYS A 57 -5.62 -17.15 2.44
C LYS A 57 -5.54 -18.31 3.42
N ASP A 58 -5.67 -19.55 2.92
CA ASP A 58 -5.59 -20.77 3.72
C ASP A 58 -6.55 -20.75 4.94
N GLY A 59 -7.73 -20.19 4.77
CA GLY A 59 -8.77 -20.07 5.81
C GLY A 59 -8.52 -18.96 6.83
N GLN A 60 -7.46 -18.16 6.66
CA GLN A 60 -7.14 -17.05 7.56
C GLN A 60 -7.44 -15.70 6.91
N LEU A 61 -8.06 -14.81 7.69
CA LEU A 61 -8.30 -13.43 7.30
C LEU A 61 -7.04 -12.59 7.54
N HIS A 62 -6.63 -11.86 6.53
CA HIS A 62 -5.53 -10.89 6.57
C HIS A 62 -6.07 -9.49 6.33
N LYS A 63 -5.59 -8.53 7.12
CA LYS A 63 -5.94 -7.12 7.01
C LYS A 63 -4.67 -6.33 6.71
N VAL A 64 -4.71 -5.51 5.67
CA VAL A 64 -3.56 -4.74 5.21
C VAL A 64 -3.95 -3.28 5.05
N ALA A 65 -3.19 -2.39 5.68
CA ALA A 65 -3.22 -0.96 5.40
C ALA A 65 -2.09 -0.61 4.45
N ILE A 66 -2.42 0.12 3.40
CA ILE A 66 -1.47 0.60 2.41
C ILE A 66 -1.47 2.12 2.47
N GLU A 67 -0.33 2.68 2.85
CA GLU A 67 -0.09 4.12 2.91
C GLU A 67 0.63 4.56 1.64
N CYS A 68 0.10 5.55 0.95
CA CYS A 68 0.59 6.05 -0.32
C CYS A 68 1.29 7.40 -0.17
N LYS A 69 2.57 7.49 -0.54
CA LYS A 69 3.36 8.71 -0.49
C LYS A 69 3.80 9.13 -1.90
N ASN A 70 3.01 10.00 -2.52
CA ASN A 70 3.32 10.57 -3.84
C ASN A 70 4.31 11.74 -3.74
N TYR A 71 5.48 11.50 -3.16
CA TYR A 71 6.48 12.53 -2.95
C TYR A 71 7.47 12.62 -4.12
N SER A 72 8.00 13.83 -4.36
CA SER A 72 9.09 14.07 -5.31
C SER A 72 10.46 13.73 -4.75
N LYS A 73 10.56 13.50 -3.44
CA LYS A 73 11.77 13.15 -2.69
C LYS A 73 11.59 11.83 -1.96
N ASN A 74 12.69 11.21 -1.53
CA ASN A 74 12.66 10.01 -0.72
C ASN A 74 11.93 10.25 0.61
N VAL A 75 11.10 9.28 1.00
CA VAL A 75 10.30 9.34 2.23
C VAL A 75 11.22 9.27 3.46
N PRO A 76 11.13 10.23 4.39
CA PRO A 76 11.93 10.24 5.61
C PRO A 76 11.37 9.31 6.68
N ILE A 77 12.21 8.95 7.66
CA ILE A 77 11.86 8.06 8.78
C ILE A 77 10.61 8.52 9.56
N GLY A 78 10.40 9.84 9.72
CA GLY A 78 9.24 10.38 10.44
C GLY A 78 7.91 9.87 9.89
N LYS A 79 7.79 9.76 8.56
CA LYS A 79 6.57 9.26 7.92
C LYS A 79 6.32 7.77 8.16
N VAL A 80 7.39 6.99 8.28
CA VAL A 80 7.27 5.56 8.62
C VAL A 80 6.88 5.41 10.10
N ARG A 81 7.41 6.25 10.99
CA ARG A 81 7.01 6.28 12.40
C ARG A 81 5.53 6.63 12.57
N ASP A 82 5.06 7.65 11.86
CA ASP A 82 3.65 8.05 11.89
C ASP A 82 2.75 6.90 11.45
N PHE A 83 3.11 6.23 10.37
CA PHE A 83 2.37 5.07 9.88
C PHE A 83 2.43 3.88 10.83
N TYR A 84 3.58 3.63 11.46
CA TYR A 84 3.68 2.59 12.48
C TYR A 84 2.71 2.83 13.65
N GLY A 85 2.54 4.07 14.07
CA GLY A 85 1.55 4.41 15.10
C GLY A 85 0.12 4.01 14.73
N VAL A 86 -0.24 4.10 13.46
CA VAL A 86 -1.54 3.61 12.95
C VAL A 86 -1.61 2.09 13.01
N ILE A 87 -0.57 1.40 12.54
CA ILE A 87 -0.52 -0.07 12.52
C ILE A 87 -0.57 -0.65 13.94
N ASP A 88 0.17 -0.05 14.86
CA ASP A 88 0.26 -0.50 16.27
C ASP A 88 -1.07 -0.31 17.03
N ASP A 89 -1.87 0.70 16.64
CA ASP A 89 -3.16 1.01 17.28
C ASP A 89 -4.34 0.16 16.77
N ILE A 90 -4.14 -0.69 15.77
CA ILE A 90 -5.20 -1.52 15.17
C ILE A 90 -4.77 -2.99 15.17
N ASP A 91 -5.56 -3.84 15.82
CA ASP A 91 -5.25 -5.26 15.94
C ASP A 91 -5.18 -5.98 14.59
N ASP A 92 -4.17 -6.83 14.45
CA ASP A 92 -3.95 -7.71 13.30
C ASP A 92 -3.78 -6.97 11.95
N LEU A 93 -3.37 -5.69 12.00
CA LEU A 93 -3.16 -4.88 10.82
C LEU A 93 -1.70 -4.96 10.34
N GLN A 94 -1.51 -5.39 9.12
CA GLN A 94 -0.22 -5.34 8.42
C GLN A 94 -0.06 -4.01 7.68
N GLY A 95 1.16 -3.49 7.63
CA GLY A 95 1.45 -2.22 6.99
C GLY A 95 2.30 -2.36 5.73
N ILE A 96 1.86 -1.70 4.67
CA ILE A 96 2.64 -1.50 3.44
C ILE A 96 2.70 0.00 3.17
N MET A 97 3.89 0.55 2.99
CA MET A 97 4.05 1.93 2.53
C MET A 97 4.57 1.94 1.11
N ILE A 98 3.89 2.67 0.25
CA ILE A 98 4.19 2.77 -1.17
C ILE A 98 4.58 4.20 -1.51
N THR A 99 5.66 4.37 -2.24
CA THR A 99 6.10 5.66 -2.76
C THR A 99 6.44 5.57 -4.24
N ARG A 100 6.37 6.70 -4.91
CA ARG A 100 6.82 6.86 -6.29
C ARG A 100 8.33 6.99 -6.42
N LYS A 101 9.02 7.56 -5.42
CA LYS A 101 10.43 7.94 -5.53
C LYS A 101 11.38 6.98 -4.81
N GLY A 102 11.11 6.67 -3.56
CA GLY A 102 11.96 5.85 -2.71
C GLY A 102 11.92 6.26 -1.24
N PHE A 103 12.80 5.67 -0.45
CA PHE A 103 12.88 5.87 0.99
C PHE A 103 14.31 6.20 1.41
N GLN A 104 14.45 7.06 2.41
CA GLN A 104 15.73 7.32 3.06
C GLN A 104 16.20 6.08 3.85
N ASP A 105 17.51 5.94 4.07
CA ASP A 105 18.07 4.77 4.75
C ASP A 105 17.51 4.56 6.16
N GLY A 106 17.33 5.64 6.92
CA GLY A 106 16.70 5.57 8.24
C GLY A 106 15.26 5.06 8.20
N ALA A 107 14.50 5.44 7.17
CA ALA A 107 13.14 4.93 6.94
C ALA A 107 13.14 3.44 6.65
N LYS A 108 14.06 2.97 5.80
CA LYS A 108 14.20 1.53 5.48
C LYS A 108 14.55 0.69 6.70
N LYS A 109 15.51 1.13 7.50
CA LYS A 109 15.93 0.43 8.73
C LYS A 109 14.79 0.36 9.74
N TYR A 110 14.11 1.47 9.97
CA TYR A 110 12.99 1.53 10.90
C TYR A 110 11.81 0.65 10.45
N ALA A 111 11.42 0.72 9.19
CA ALA A 111 10.36 -0.11 8.62
C ALA A 111 10.66 -1.60 8.78
N ALA A 112 11.90 -2.03 8.48
CA ALA A 112 12.32 -3.41 8.65
C ALA A 112 12.20 -3.86 10.11
N SER A 113 12.58 -3.02 11.08
CA SER A 113 12.48 -3.30 12.51
C SER A 113 11.03 -3.43 13.01
N LYS A 114 10.08 -2.83 12.29
CA LYS A 114 8.64 -2.80 12.62
C LYS A 114 7.79 -3.68 11.70
N ASN A 115 8.43 -4.46 10.85
CA ASN A 115 7.76 -5.34 9.89
C ASN A 115 6.78 -4.58 8.95
N ILE A 116 7.12 -3.33 8.60
CA ILE A 116 6.41 -2.55 7.59
C ILE A 116 7.10 -2.78 6.26
N HIS A 117 6.32 -3.18 5.27
CA HIS A 117 6.82 -3.43 3.91
C HIS A 117 6.87 -2.12 3.12
N LEU A 118 8.04 -1.81 2.56
CA LEU A 118 8.24 -0.64 1.72
C LEU A 118 8.30 -1.04 0.25
N LYS A 119 7.55 -0.36 -0.59
CA LYS A 119 7.49 -0.63 -2.03
C LYS A 119 7.53 0.67 -2.84
N GLU A 120 8.09 0.56 -4.03
CA GLU A 120 8.06 1.64 -5.02
C GLU A 120 7.06 1.28 -6.11
N LEU A 121 6.14 2.19 -6.39
CA LEU A 121 5.17 2.07 -7.46
C LEU A 121 5.19 3.35 -8.28
N ARG A 122 5.60 3.26 -9.53
CA ARG A 122 5.61 4.37 -10.47
C ARG A 122 4.48 4.21 -11.47
N ALA A 123 3.70 5.27 -11.67
CA ALA A 123 2.77 5.32 -12.77
C ALA A 123 3.54 5.33 -14.10
N PRO A 124 3.11 4.57 -15.13
CA PRO A 124 3.70 4.67 -16.45
C PRO A 124 3.55 6.10 -17.01
N ILE A 125 4.56 6.55 -17.72
CA ILE A 125 4.54 7.85 -18.39
C ILE A 125 3.76 7.68 -19.70
N GLY A 126 2.52 8.21 -19.78
CA GLY A 126 1.70 8.20 -20.99
C GLY A 126 0.26 7.74 -20.77
N GLU A 127 -0.69 8.47 -21.35
CA GLU A 127 -2.13 8.33 -21.05
C GLU A 127 -2.79 7.04 -21.57
N GLU A 128 -2.21 6.34 -22.53
CA GLU A 128 -2.92 5.30 -23.29
C GLU A 128 -2.77 3.87 -22.78
N SER A 129 -2.03 3.64 -21.69
CA SER A 129 -1.56 2.31 -21.38
C SER A 129 -1.84 1.82 -19.97
N LEU A 130 -2.47 2.64 -19.14
CA LEU A 130 -2.40 2.48 -17.68
C LEU A 130 -3.09 1.22 -17.13
N ALA A 131 -4.25 0.87 -17.64
CA ALA A 131 -5.00 -0.25 -17.07
C ALA A 131 -4.59 -1.62 -17.64
N GLY A 132 -4.21 -1.69 -18.91
CA GLY A 132 -3.90 -2.95 -19.58
C GLY A 132 -2.46 -3.42 -19.40
N ARG A 133 -1.47 -2.52 -19.50
CA ARG A 133 -0.05 -2.88 -19.44
C ARG A 133 0.47 -3.15 -18.02
N ILE A 134 -0.01 -2.45 -17.02
CA ILE A 134 0.41 -2.68 -15.63
C ILE A 134 0.01 -4.09 -15.19
N ILE A 135 -1.19 -4.53 -15.61
CA ILE A 135 -1.70 -5.87 -15.28
C ILE A 135 -0.91 -6.96 -16.02
N THR A 136 -0.43 -6.69 -17.24
CA THR A 136 0.30 -7.65 -18.06
C THR A 136 1.81 -7.70 -17.78
N ASP A 137 2.43 -6.58 -17.41
CA ASP A 137 3.87 -6.51 -17.14
C ASP A 137 4.22 -6.86 -15.67
N PHE A 138 3.24 -6.87 -14.77
CA PHE A 138 3.40 -7.42 -13.43
C PHE A 138 3.30 -8.95 -13.46
N HIS A 139 4.34 -9.58 -13.96
CA HIS A 139 4.49 -11.04 -13.92
C HIS A 139 4.44 -11.58 -12.47
N ILE A 140 3.99 -12.83 -12.32
CA ILE A 140 3.93 -13.58 -11.06
C ILE A 140 5.22 -13.48 -10.23
N SER A 141 6.40 -13.44 -10.88
CA SER A 141 7.70 -13.25 -10.24
C SER A 141 7.85 -11.89 -9.56
N THR A 142 7.28 -10.85 -10.14
CA THR A 142 7.31 -9.49 -9.61
C THR A 142 6.39 -9.37 -8.40
N PHE A 143 5.24 -10.02 -8.43
CA PHE A 143 4.33 -10.06 -7.29
C PHE A 143 4.97 -10.74 -6.07
N ASN A 144 5.63 -11.90 -6.25
CA ASN A 144 6.33 -12.59 -5.17
C ASN A 144 7.48 -11.76 -4.61
N LYS A 145 8.12 -10.94 -5.44
CA LYS A 145 9.13 -9.97 -5.01
C LYS A 145 8.52 -8.80 -4.23
N PHE A 146 7.31 -8.38 -4.59
CA PHE A 146 6.57 -7.33 -3.90
C PHE A 146 5.94 -7.78 -2.59
N PHE A 147 5.47 -9.01 -2.54
CA PHE A 147 4.74 -9.57 -1.39
C PHE A 147 5.24 -10.98 -1.04
N PRO A 148 6.50 -11.13 -0.62
CA PRO A 148 7.06 -12.44 -0.28
C PRO A 148 6.33 -13.10 0.89
N PHE A 149 5.61 -12.34 1.71
CA PHE A 149 4.82 -12.82 2.84
C PHE A 149 3.43 -13.36 2.44
N LEU A 150 3.01 -13.19 1.18
CA LEU A 150 1.74 -13.72 0.69
C LEU A 150 1.84 -15.15 0.15
N PHE A 151 3.06 -15.68 0.03
CA PHE A 151 3.31 -16.99 -0.56
C PHE A 151 4.32 -17.79 0.24
#